data_8f7f1e5b5e6b22f7a9671c9582c3c4a3
#
_entry.id   8f7f1e5b5e6b22f7a9671c9582c3c4a3
#
_cell.length_a   1.000
_cell.length_b   1.000
_cell.length_c   1.000
_cell.angle_alpha   90.00
_cell.angle_beta   90.00
_cell.angle_gamma   90.00
#
_symmetry.space_group_name_H-M   'P 1'
#
loop_
_entity.id
_entity.type
_entity.pdbx_description
1 polymer ?
#
loop_
_entity_poly.entity_id
_entity_poly.type
_entity_poly.pdbx_seq_one_letter_code
_entity_poly.pdbx_strand_id
1 'polypeptide(L)'
;MRHVAVGRLGGWAVRTAGVLCLLTAQPPNRLTAQDTISPGYGTLRRDDIVVSLSTGTVAVQVLPLDEQVIRLLAPDTYRSLRQLIQSRSDDIAAAARLANTEHPMLVMVTFLGIVPAARFNPDELFITSRGRLFRPIGIVPLSPTWSSYQLEARQQAVAIYLFEEGISVREQMTISYQGLASDVWTRSLRLLNEERARVKARAQSDAGTAARGP
;
A
#
# COMPACT_ATOMS: atom_id res chain seq x y z
N MET A 1 56.14 48.05 -36.61
CA MET A 1 55.96 48.27 -38.06
C MET A 1 54.51 47.89 -38.40
N ARG A 2 53.67 48.89 -38.62
CA ARG A 2 52.88 49.12 -39.85
C ARG A 2 51.78 48.04 -40.06
N HIS A 3 50.56 48.31 -40.28
CA HIS A 3 49.65 49.42 -40.64
C HIS A 3 48.23 48.78 -40.62
N VAL A 4 47.22 49.37 -40.00
CA VAL A 4 46.19 50.30 -40.49
C VAL A 4 45.42 49.77 -41.75
N ALA A 5 44.12 49.64 -41.60
CA ALA A 5 43.00 50.11 -42.44
C ALA A 5 41.70 49.48 -41.93
N VAL A 6 40.72 50.08 -41.33
CA VAL A 6 39.72 51.11 -41.76
C VAL A 6 38.92 50.70 -43.02
N GLY A 7 37.62 50.57 -42.80
CA GLY A 7 36.59 50.48 -43.83
C GLY A 7 35.29 49.95 -43.26
N ARG A 8 34.40 50.71 -42.71
CA ARG A 8 33.30 51.53 -43.26
C ARG A 8 32.05 50.72 -43.61
N LEU A 9 31.05 50.86 -42.72
CA LEU A 9 29.65 51.31 -42.95
C LEU A 9 28.77 50.57 -43.98
N GLY A 10 27.64 50.13 -43.55
CA GLY A 10 26.41 49.86 -44.26
C GLY A 10 25.56 48.90 -43.42
N GLY A 11 24.55 49.16 -42.73
CA GLY A 11 23.38 49.95 -43.04
C GLY A 11 22.17 49.03 -43.08
N TRP A 12 21.28 49.15 -42.10
CA TRP A 12 19.84 48.81 -42.15
C TRP A 12 19.35 47.35 -42.31
N ALA A 13 18.69 46.78 -41.29
CA ALA A 13 17.24 46.58 -41.31
C ALA A 13 16.80 45.92 -40.00
N VAL A 14 16.06 46.66 -39.20
CA VAL A 14 15.24 46.21 -38.10
C VAL A 14 14.13 45.32 -38.67
N ARG A 15 14.14 44.05 -38.33
CA ARG A 15 12.99 43.19 -38.46
C ARG A 15 12.67 42.64 -37.09
N THR A 16 11.75 43.28 -36.41
CA THR A 16 11.00 42.77 -35.25
C THR A 16 10.22 41.54 -35.69
N ALA A 17 10.78 40.35 -35.45
CA ALA A 17 10.02 39.14 -35.46
C ALA A 17 9.46 38.89 -34.06
N GLY A 18 8.19 39.22 -33.87
CA GLY A 18 7.45 38.88 -32.65
C GLY A 18 7.38 37.38 -32.49
N VAL A 19 8.11 36.86 -31.53
CA VAL A 19 7.94 35.48 -31.05
C VAL A 19 6.65 35.42 -30.25
N LEU A 20 5.58 34.96 -30.87
CA LEU A 20 4.33 34.62 -30.22
C LEU A 20 4.59 33.33 -29.40
N CYS A 21 4.94 33.49 -28.12
CA CYS A 21 4.94 32.38 -27.16
C CYS A 21 3.50 31.90 -26.99
N LEU A 22 3.11 30.90 -27.75
CA LEU A 22 1.97 30.05 -27.46
C LEU A 22 2.29 29.30 -26.16
N LEU A 23 1.87 29.87 -25.03
CA LEU A 23 1.72 29.17 -23.77
C LEU A 23 0.67 28.08 -23.97
N THR A 24 1.11 26.90 -24.39
CA THR A 24 0.32 25.69 -24.28
C THR A 24 0.16 25.40 -22.79
N ALA A 25 -0.92 25.90 -22.21
CA ALA A 25 -1.38 25.47 -20.91
C ALA A 25 -1.68 23.95 -21.02
N GLN A 26 -0.75 23.12 -20.60
CA GLN A 26 -1.02 21.71 -20.39
C GLN A 26 -2.14 21.63 -19.35
N PRO A 27 -3.26 20.95 -19.68
CA PRO A 27 -4.28 20.71 -18.68
C PRO A 27 -3.65 19.92 -17.53
N PRO A 28 -3.91 20.32 -16.28
CA PRO A 28 -3.40 19.58 -15.13
C PRO A 28 -3.86 18.12 -15.28
N ASN A 29 -2.92 17.20 -15.13
CA ASN A 29 -3.13 15.77 -15.20
C ASN A 29 -4.29 15.36 -14.27
N ARG A 30 -5.50 15.23 -14.81
CA ARG A 30 -6.70 14.77 -14.08
C ARG A 30 -6.71 13.28 -13.80
N LEU A 31 -5.61 12.56 -14.09
CA LEU A 31 -5.55 11.10 -14.02
C LEU A 31 -5.35 10.53 -12.60
N THR A 32 -5.00 11.34 -11.60
CA THR A 32 -4.73 10.85 -10.25
C THR A 32 -5.91 10.91 -9.29
N ALA A 33 -6.93 11.71 -9.55
CA ALA A 33 -8.06 11.87 -8.63
C ALA A 33 -9.14 10.77 -8.77
N GLN A 34 -9.22 10.08 -9.92
CA GLN A 34 -10.32 9.11 -10.18
C GLN A 34 -10.10 7.73 -9.58
N ASP A 35 -8.89 7.40 -9.15
CA ASP A 35 -8.58 6.05 -8.62
C ASP A 35 -8.48 5.99 -7.09
N THR A 36 -8.63 7.12 -6.42
CA THR A 36 -8.59 7.21 -4.95
C THR A 36 -9.93 6.80 -4.35
N ILE A 37 -9.90 5.72 -3.57
CA ILE A 37 -11.06 5.26 -2.80
C ILE A 37 -11.29 6.25 -1.66
N SER A 38 -12.49 6.82 -1.58
CA SER A 38 -12.86 7.69 -0.46
C SER A 38 -12.98 6.87 0.83
N PRO A 39 -12.36 7.30 1.94
CA PRO A 39 -12.48 6.59 3.21
C PRO A 39 -13.89 6.72 3.79
N GLY A 40 -14.32 5.71 4.54
CA GLY A 40 -15.59 5.76 5.27
C GLY A 40 -16.80 5.18 4.53
N TYR A 41 -16.66 4.77 3.28
CA TYR A 41 -17.73 4.18 2.48
C TYR A 41 -17.63 2.66 2.33
N GLY A 42 -16.56 2.05 2.84
CA GLY A 42 -16.37 0.60 2.80
C GLY A 42 -17.31 -0.13 3.74
N THR A 43 -17.66 -1.38 3.41
CA THR A 43 -18.53 -2.22 4.22
C THR A 43 -17.96 -3.61 4.51
N LEU A 44 -16.79 -3.93 3.96
CA LEU A 44 -16.16 -5.21 4.19
C LEU A 44 -15.72 -5.37 5.66
N ARG A 45 -15.81 -6.59 6.15
CA ARG A 45 -15.24 -6.98 7.43
C ARG A 45 -13.79 -7.39 7.23
N ARG A 46 -13.00 -7.30 8.31
CA ARG A 46 -11.62 -7.79 8.30
C ARG A 46 -11.52 -9.24 7.82
N ASP A 47 -12.42 -10.09 8.31
CA ASP A 47 -12.42 -11.53 8.01
C ASP A 47 -12.72 -11.85 6.53
N ASP A 48 -13.35 -10.93 5.81
CA ASP A 48 -13.64 -11.09 4.37
C ASP A 48 -12.37 -11.05 3.49
N ILE A 49 -11.29 -10.46 4.02
CA ILE A 49 -10.05 -10.20 3.25
C ILE A 49 -8.79 -10.77 3.90
N VAL A 50 -8.89 -11.29 5.11
CA VAL A 50 -7.77 -11.95 5.79
C VAL A 50 -7.45 -13.27 5.10
N VAL A 51 -6.17 -13.48 4.77
CA VAL A 51 -5.67 -14.77 4.33
C VAL A 51 -5.23 -15.58 5.53
N SER A 52 -5.80 -16.77 5.69
CA SER A 52 -5.48 -17.66 6.81
C SER A 52 -4.79 -18.93 6.32
N LEU A 53 -3.73 -19.35 7.04
CA LEU A 53 -3.05 -20.62 6.89
C LEU A 53 -2.99 -21.31 8.26
N SER A 54 -2.92 -22.64 8.28
CA SER A 54 -2.79 -23.41 9.52
C SER A 54 -1.83 -24.57 9.35
N THR A 55 -0.82 -24.65 10.21
CA THR A 55 0.14 -25.76 10.26
C THR A 55 -0.30 -26.91 11.16
N GLY A 56 -1.47 -26.80 11.78
CA GLY A 56 -1.93 -27.74 12.81
C GLY A 56 -1.52 -27.33 14.23
N THR A 57 -0.41 -26.63 14.44
CA THR A 57 0.02 -26.09 15.74
C THR A 57 -0.17 -24.58 15.84
N VAL A 58 -0.03 -23.88 14.73
CA VAL A 58 -0.18 -22.42 14.62
C VAL A 58 -1.08 -22.07 13.45
N ALA A 59 -2.05 -21.19 13.67
CA ALA A 59 -2.74 -20.51 12.59
C ALA A 59 -2.10 -19.14 12.35
N VAL A 60 -1.92 -18.79 11.07
CA VAL A 60 -1.36 -17.52 10.63
C VAL A 60 -2.44 -16.74 9.88
N GLN A 61 -2.69 -15.51 10.29
CA GLN A 61 -3.59 -14.59 9.61
C GLN A 61 -2.79 -13.43 9.02
N VAL A 62 -3.03 -13.12 7.77
CA VAL A 62 -2.30 -12.11 7.00
C VAL A 62 -3.28 -11.10 6.41
N LEU A 63 -3.10 -9.83 6.75
CA LEU A 63 -3.94 -8.73 6.30
C LEU A 63 -3.06 -7.64 5.68
N PRO A 64 -3.14 -7.37 4.37
CA PRO A 64 -2.49 -6.22 3.76
C PRO A 64 -3.01 -4.90 4.33
N LEU A 65 -2.09 -4.02 4.73
CA LEU A 65 -2.41 -2.70 5.30
C LEU A 65 -2.33 -1.57 4.25
N ASP A 66 -2.42 -1.93 2.97
CA ASP A 66 -2.45 -0.97 1.87
C ASP A 66 -3.75 -0.15 1.90
N GLU A 67 -3.65 1.17 1.69
CA GLU A 67 -4.80 2.09 1.67
C GLU A 67 -5.88 1.68 0.65
N GLN A 68 -5.51 1.05 -0.46
CA GLN A 68 -6.45 0.57 -1.48
C GLN A 68 -7.28 -0.62 -1.00
N VAL A 69 -6.86 -1.27 0.07
CA VAL A 69 -7.54 -2.39 0.73
C VAL A 69 -8.28 -1.91 1.96
N ILE A 70 -7.60 -1.25 2.89
CA ILE A 70 -8.21 -0.90 4.18
C ILE A 70 -9.34 0.12 4.06
N ARG A 71 -9.35 0.98 3.03
CA ARG A 71 -10.48 1.91 2.76
C ARG A 71 -11.77 1.22 2.31
N LEU A 72 -11.71 -0.06 1.94
CA LEU A 72 -12.88 -0.86 1.59
C LEU A 72 -13.52 -1.51 2.82
N LEU A 73 -12.83 -1.48 3.95
CA LEU A 73 -13.34 -1.98 5.22
C LEU A 73 -14.35 -1.03 5.84
N ALA A 74 -15.17 -1.57 6.72
CA ALA A 74 -16.09 -0.79 7.54
C ALA A 74 -15.36 0.36 8.24
N PRO A 75 -16.01 1.54 8.41
CA PRO A 75 -15.35 2.77 8.87
C PRO A 75 -14.60 2.62 10.21
N ASP A 76 -15.13 1.84 11.13
CA ASP A 76 -14.50 1.60 12.43
C ASP A 76 -13.22 0.78 12.30
N THR A 77 -13.26 -0.27 11.47
CA THR A 77 -12.09 -1.12 11.18
C THR A 77 -11.02 -0.30 10.47
N TYR A 78 -11.39 0.50 9.47
CA TYR A 78 -10.46 1.40 8.78
C TYR A 78 -9.78 2.36 9.76
N ARG A 79 -10.57 3.04 10.61
CA ARG A 79 -10.02 3.99 11.61
C ARG A 79 -9.06 3.31 12.57
N SER A 80 -9.40 2.13 13.07
CA SER A 80 -8.55 1.36 13.98
C SER A 80 -7.23 0.94 13.36
N LEU A 81 -7.25 0.43 12.11
CA LEU A 81 -6.03 0.04 11.40
C LEU A 81 -5.16 1.26 11.07
N ARG A 82 -5.77 2.36 10.64
CA ARG A 82 -5.03 3.58 10.36
C ARG A 82 -4.38 4.17 11.62
N GLN A 83 -5.10 4.19 12.74
CA GLN A 83 -4.56 4.61 14.03
C GLN A 83 -3.41 3.70 14.47
N LEU A 84 -3.53 2.39 14.27
CA LEU A 84 -2.44 1.44 14.54
C LEU A 84 -1.19 1.78 13.73
N ILE A 85 -1.32 1.97 12.41
CA ILE A 85 -0.20 2.36 11.55
C ILE A 85 0.43 3.68 12.01
N GLN A 86 -0.39 4.68 12.32
CA GLN A 86 0.08 5.97 12.80
C GLN A 86 0.80 5.88 14.15
N SER A 87 0.30 5.09 15.09
CA SER A 87 0.92 4.90 16.40
C SER A 87 2.26 4.16 16.34
N ARG A 88 2.56 3.51 15.22
CA ARG A 88 3.81 2.77 14.96
C ARG A 88 4.63 3.36 13.81
N SER A 89 4.31 4.58 13.40
CA SER A 89 4.98 5.24 12.26
C SER A 89 6.50 5.32 12.42
N ASP A 90 6.98 5.63 13.63
CA ASP A 90 8.41 5.78 13.90
C ASP A 90 9.14 4.44 13.85
N ASP A 91 8.54 3.38 14.40
CA ASP A 91 9.07 2.02 14.36
C ASP A 91 9.11 1.51 12.91
N ILE A 92 8.03 1.74 12.15
CA ILE A 92 7.93 1.38 10.73
C ILE A 92 8.98 2.14 9.91
N ALA A 93 9.12 3.45 10.12
CA ALA A 93 10.11 4.26 9.43
C ALA A 93 11.55 3.85 9.77
N ALA A 94 11.81 3.47 11.02
CA ALA A 94 13.11 2.96 11.43
C ALA A 94 13.43 1.63 10.72
N ALA A 95 12.48 0.69 10.70
CA ALA A 95 12.64 -0.60 10.01
C ALA A 95 12.81 -0.41 8.49
N ALA A 96 12.07 0.50 7.86
CA ALA A 96 12.17 0.83 6.44
C ALA A 96 13.55 1.42 6.08
N ARG A 97 14.07 2.33 6.91
CA ARG A 97 15.43 2.88 6.74
C ARG A 97 16.51 1.81 6.83
N LEU A 98 16.39 0.90 7.81
CA LEU A 98 17.37 -0.22 7.95
C LEU A 98 17.33 -1.14 6.72
N ALA A 99 16.18 -1.30 6.09
CA ALA A 99 16.01 -2.08 4.87
C ALA A 99 16.29 -1.29 3.58
N ASN A 100 16.66 0.00 3.68
CA ASN A 100 16.89 0.92 2.56
C ASN A 100 15.73 0.96 1.57
N THR A 101 14.49 1.08 2.09
CA THR A 101 13.26 1.22 1.30
C THR A 101 12.46 2.43 1.75
N GLU A 102 11.88 3.17 0.80
CA GLU A 102 11.08 4.37 1.09
C GLU A 102 9.60 4.04 1.28
N HIS A 103 9.09 3.12 0.49
CA HIS A 103 7.67 2.77 0.45
C HIS A 103 7.42 1.27 0.62
N PRO A 104 7.70 0.70 1.82
CA PRO A 104 7.46 -0.73 2.04
C PRO A 104 5.97 -1.04 1.97
N MET A 105 5.64 -2.23 1.44
CA MET A 105 4.31 -2.77 1.62
C MET A 105 4.16 -3.26 3.06
N LEU A 106 3.13 -2.76 3.75
CA LEU A 106 2.82 -3.15 5.12
C LEU A 106 1.78 -4.26 5.16
N VAL A 107 2.03 -5.24 6.01
CA VAL A 107 1.13 -6.38 6.21
C VAL A 107 1.02 -6.68 7.70
N MET A 108 -0.19 -6.72 8.23
CA MET A 108 -0.40 -7.20 9.61
C MET A 108 -0.46 -8.71 9.61
N VAL A 109 0.38 -9.31 10.46
CA VAL A 109 0.47 -10.75 10.64
C VAL A 109 0.12 -11.08 12.08
N THR A 110 -0.78 -12.07 12.24
CA THR A 110 -1.18 -12.60 13.54
C THR A 110 -0.89 -14.09 13.55
N PHE A 111 -0.06 -14.54 14.47
CA PHE A 111 0.11 -15.96 14.81
C PHE A 111 -0.81 -16.30 15.97
N LEU A 112 -1.55 -17.38 15.85
CA LEU A 112 -2.46 -17.89 16.88
C LEU A 112 -2.03 -19.31 17.25
N GLY A 113 -1.72 -19.55 18.52
CA GLY A 113 -1.44 -20.90 19.02
C GLY A 113 -2.70 -21.77 19.02
N ILE A 114 -2.65 -22.92 18.35
CA ILE A 114 -3.72 -23.92 18.32
C ILE A 114 -3.56 -24.89 19.49
N VAL A 115 -2.32 -25.26 19.76
CA VAL A 115 -1.94 -26.16 20.85
C VAL A 115 -1.04 -25.42 21.84
N PRO A 116 -0.90 -25.91 23.09
CA PRO A 116 0.06 -25.36 24.05
C PRO A 116 1.50 -25.41 23.54
N ALA A 117 2.32 -24.43 23.91
CA ALA A 117 3.73 -24.33 23.55
C ALA A 117 3.99 -24.37 22.03
N ALA A 118 3.03 -23.91 21.21
CA ALA A 118 3.16 -23.83 19.75
C ALA A 118 4.26 -22.83 19.38
N ARG A 119 5.23 -23.27 18.59
CA ARG A 119 6.32 -22.39 18.11
C ARG A 119 6.01 -21.84 16.74
N PHE A 120 6.34 -20.56 16.52
CA PHE A 120 6.25 -19.92 15.21
C PHE A 120 7.60 -19.33 14.81
N ASN A 121 7.86 -19.31 13.51
CA ASN A 121 9.04 -18.69 12.94
C ASN A 121 8.62 -17.49 12.08
N PRO A 122 8.91 -16.25 12.52
CA PRO A 122 8.52 -15.05 11.78
C PRO A 122 9.10 -14.96 10.36
N ASP A 123 10.29 -15.50 10.15
CA ASP A 123 11.04 -15.38 8.90
C ASP A 123 10.56 -16.34 7.80
N GLU A 124 9.67 -17.26 8.12
CA GLU A 124 9.13 -18.24 7.17
C GLU A 124 7.84 -17.82 6.48
N LEU A 125 7.43 -16.57 6.64
CA LEU A 125 6.31 -15.98 5.91
C LEU A 125 6.79 -15.34 4.62
N PHE A 126 6.25 -15.75 3.49
CA PHE A 126 6.59 -15.22 2.17
C PHE A 126 5.34 -14.81 1.41
N ILE A 127 5.51 -13.85 0.50
CA ILE A 127 4.49 -13.47 -0.48
C ILE A 127 5.06 -13.70 -1.88
N THR A 128 4.33 -14.44 -2.72
CA THR A 128 4.65 -14.56 -4.15
C THR A 128 3.67 -13.70 -4.93
N SER A 129 4.17 -12.76 -5.71
CA SER A 129 3.39 -11.89 -6.60
C SER A 129 4.10 -11.79 -7.94
N ARG A 130 3.38 -11.91 -9.04
CA ARG A 130 3.93 -11.86 -10.41
C ARG A 130 5.11 -12.81 -10.63
N GLY A 131 5.08 -13.98 -10.01
CA GLY A 131 6.16 -14.98 -10.11
C GLY A 131 7.43 -14.65 -9.30
N ARG A 132 7.47 -13.52 -8.59
CA ARG A 132 8.56 -13.14 -7.70
C ARG A 132 8.20 -13.47 -6.25
N LEU A 133 9.18 -14.05 -5.53
CA LEU A 133 9.09 -14.31 -4.10
C LEU A 133 9.60 -13.09 -3.31
N PHE A 134 8.78 -12.60 -2.39
CA PHE A 134 9.10 -11.51 -1.48
C PHE A 134 9.26 -12.06 -0.06
N ARG A 135 10.35 -11.67 0.60
CA ARG A 135 10.64 -11.95 2.00
C ARG A 135 10.39 -10.71 2.85
N PRO A 136 10.07 -10.86 4.13
CA PRO A 136 10.03 -9.73 5.03
C PRO A 136 11.40 -9.03 5.08
N ILE A 137 11.40 -7.73 4.93
CA ILE A 137 12.61 -6.87 5.05
C ILE A 137 12.67 -6.17 6.40
N GLY A 138 11.59 -6.23 7.17
CA GLY A 138 11.50 -5.69 8.51
C GLY A 138 10.24 -6.21 9.21
N ILE A 139 10.30 -6.29 10.52
CA ILE A 139 9.18 -6.73 11.38
C ILE A 139 9.08 -5.77 12.56
N VAL A 140 7.89 -5.22 12.79
CA VAL A 140 7.57 -4.35 13.93
C VAL A 140 6.62 -5.10 14.84
N PRO A 141 7.08 -5.65 15.98
CA PRO A 141 6.23 -6.34 16.94
C PRO A 141 5.17 -5.43 17.54
N LEU A 142 3.95 -5.94 17.70
CA LEU A 142 2.82 -5.23 18.31
C LEU A 142 2.41 -5.83 19.67
N SER A 143 2.71 -7.11 19.89
CA SER A 143 2.37 -7.81 21.14
C SER A 143 3.61 -8.23 21.91
N PRO A 144 3.58 -8.20 23.26
CA PRO A 144 4.68 -8.68 24.10
C PRO A 144 5.04 -10.15 23.88
N THR A 145 4.06 -10.96 23.47
CA THR A 145 4.21 -12.39 23.19
C THR A 145 5.11 -12.68 21.99
N TRP A 146 5.40 -11.66 21.17
CA TRP A 146 6.24 -11.80 19.99
C TRP A 146 7.64 -12.32 20.29
N SER A 147 8.26 -11.82 21.33
CA SER A 147 9.67 -12.15 21.67
C SER A 147 9.89 -13.58 22.15
N SER A 148 8.83 -14.29 22.55
CA SER A 148 8.95 -15.69 23.00
C SER A 148 9.08 -16.69 21.85
N TYR A 149 8.61 -16.34 20.64
CA TYR A 149 8.45 -17.24 19.49
C TYR A 149 7.66 -18.52 19.82
N GLN A 150 6.91 -18.47 20.92
CA GLN A 150 6.11 -19.58 21.44
C GLN A 150 4.79 -19.03 21.95
N LEU A 151 3.72 -19.77 21.70
CA LEU A 151 2.35 -19.37 22.05
C LEU A 151 1.66 -20.50 22.81
N GLU A 152 0.93 -20.14 23.84
CA GLU A 152 -0.03 -21.03 24.45
C GLU A 152 -1.29 -21.16 23.57
N ALA A 153 -2.11 -22.17 23.84
CA ALA A 153 -3.36 -22.36 23.13
C ALA A 153 -4.23 -21.09 23.20
N ARG A 154 -4.70 -20.60 22.06
CA ARG A 154 -5.48 -19.35 21.90
C ARG A 154 -4.70 -18.04 22.15
N GLN A 155 -3.42 -18.12 22.48
CA GLN A 155 -2.57 -16.95 22.60
C GLN A 155 -2.19 -16.44 21.22
N GLN A 156 -2.01 -15.11 21.07
CA GLN A 156 -1.67 -14.46 19.82
C GLN A 156 -0.36 -13.69 19.92
N ALA A 157 0.41 -13.73 18.82
CA ALA A 157 1.50 -12.81 18.57
C ALA A 157 1.20 -12.02 17.31
N VAL A 158 1.28 -10.69 17.39
CA VAL A 158 0.92 -9.78 16.29
C VAL A 158 2.11 -8.90 15.96
N ALA A 159 2.35 -8.68 14.66
CA ALA A 159 3.35 -7.74 14.17
C ALA A 159 2.93 -7.08 12.85
N ILE A 160 3.55 -5.96 12.51
CA ILE A 160 3.53 -5.39 11.16
C ILE A 160 4.79 -5.87 10.46
N TYR A 161 4.61 -6.50 9.32
CA TYR A 161 5.67 -6.93 8.41
C TYR A 161 5.85 -5.88 7.32
N LEU A 162 7.09 -5.61 6.99
CA LEU A 162 7.48 -4.78 5.88
C LEU A 162 8.00 -5.67 4.75
N PHE A 163 7.51 -5.47 3.55
CA PHE A 163 8.01 -6.11 2.34
C PHE A 163 8.52 -5.05 1.37
N GLU A 164 9.42 -5.45 0.47
CA GLU A 164 9.86 -4.58 -0.62
C GLU A 164 8.69 -4.09 -1.48
N GLU A 165 8.88 -2.99 -2.17
CA GLU A 165 7.97 -2.52 -3.21
C GLU A 165 7.81 -3.54 -4.34
N GLY A 166 6.65 -3.50 -5.02
CA GLY A 166 6.37 -4.35 -6.17
C GLY A 166 5.31 -5.41 -5.94
N ILE A 167 4.83 -5.61 -4.70
CA ILE A 167 3.64 -6.41 -4.43
C ILE A 167 2.41 -5.55 -4.69
N SER A 168 1.56 -5.99 -5.63
CA SER A 168 0.31 -5.29 -5.94
C SER A 168 -0.88 -5.97 -5.26
N VAL A 169 -1.57 -5.25 -4.38
CA VAL A 169 -2.82 -5.72 -3.76
C VAL A 169 -3.98 -5.83 -4.74
N ARG A 170 -3.82 -5.33 -5.97
CA ARG A 170 -4.82 -5.43 -7.05
C ARG A 170 -4.64 -6.68 -7.91
N GLU A 171 -3.60 -7.45 -7.66
CA GLU A 171 -3.24 -8.62 -8.45
C GLU A 171 -3.22 -9.89 -7.60
N GLN A 172 -3.10 -11.01 -8.27
CA GLN A 172 -2.99 -12.28 -7.60
C GLN A 172 -1.69 -12.35 -6.80
N MET A 173 -1.80 -12.82 -5.57
CA MET A 173 -0.66 -13.15 -4.74
C MET A 173 -0.94 -14.43 -3.96
N THR A 174 0.12 -15.18 -3.71
CA THR A 174 0.12 -16.37 -2.88
C THR A 174 0.89 -16.06 -1.60
N ILE A 175 0.29 -16.35 -0.47
CA ILE A 175 0.94 -16.24 0.83
C ILE A 175 1.37 -17.63 1.26
N SER A 176 2.61 -17.78 1.68
CA SER A 176 3.15 -19.06 2.14
C SER A 176 3.79 -18.95 3.51
N TYR A 177 3.62 -20.00 4.30
CA TYR A 177 4.20 -20.14 5.62
C TYR A 177 4.53 -21.61 5.90
N GLN A 178 5.78 -21.92 6.28
CA GLN A 178 6.24 -23.29 6.59
C GLN A 178 5.86 -24.33 5.52
N GLY A 179 6.05 -24.00 4.25
CA GLY A 179 5.75 -24.89 3.14
C GLY A 179 4.27 -24.97 2.76
N LEU A 180 3.36 -24.41 3.54
CA LEU A 180 1.97 -24.23 3.17
C LEU A 180 1.81 -22.99 2.31
N ALA A 181 0.91 -23.02 1.34
CA ALA A 181 0.61 -21.90 0.47
C ALA A 181 -0.91 -21.68 0.37
N SER A 182 -1.32 -20.43 0.28
CA SER A 182 -2.72 -20.03 0.12
C SER A 182 -2.86 -19.01 -0.99
N ASP A 183 -3.75 -19.30 -1.94
CA ASP A 183 -4.17 -18.41 -3.03
C ASP A 183 -5.52 -17.73 -2.75
N VAL A 184 -5.98 -17.78 -1.51
CA VAL A 184 -7.28 -17.19 -1.08
C VAL A 184 -7.39 -15.73 -1.50
N TRP A 185 -6.28 -15.00 -1.58
CA TRP A 185 -6.26 -13.62 -2.07
C TRP A 185 -6.88 -13.45 -3.46
N THR A 186 -6.71 -14.43 -4.34
CA THR A 186 -7.34 -14.42 -5.67
C THR A 186 -8.88 -14.37 -5.60
N ARG A 187 -9.47 -15.03 -4.61
CA ARG A 187 -10.92 -14.95 -4.35
C ARG A 187 -11.30 -13.61 -3.74
N SER A 188 -10.48 -13.12 -2.81
CA SER A 188 -10.67 -11.81 -2.17
C SER A 188 -10.61 -10.66 -3.17
N LEU A 189 -9.80 -10.77 -4.24
CA LEU A 189 -9.72 -9.75 -5.29
C LEU A 189 -11.07 -9.44 -5.94
N ARG A 190 -11.90 -10.46 -6.20
CA ARG A 190 -13.23 -10.23 -6.77
C ARG A 190 -14.09 -9.40 -5.81
N LEU A 191 -14.13 -9.80 -4.54
CA LEU A 191 -14.86 -9.08 -3.50
C LEU A 191 -14.38 -7.64 -3.33
N LEU A 192 -13.05 -7.44 -3.31
CA LEU A 192 -12.43 -6.13 -3.23
C LEU A 192 -12.79 -5.24 -4.44
N ASN A 193 -12.83 -5.81 -5.65
CA ASN A 193 -13.18 -5.07 -6.86
C ASN A 193 -14.67 -4.68 -6.89
N GLU A 194 -15.55 -5.58 -6.47
CA GLU A 194 -16.98 -5.30 -6.31
C GLU A 194 -17.23 -4.19 -5.28
N GLU A 195 -16.58 -4.28 -4.11
CA GLU A 195 -16.73 -3.26 -3.08
C GLU A 195 -16.12 -1.91 -3.50
N ARG A 196 -15.00 -1.92 -4.22
CA ARG A 196 -14.39 -0.71 -4.79
C ARG A 196 -15.36 0.03 -5.70
N ALA A 197 -16.08 -0.70 -6.57
CA ALA A 197 -17.10 -0.11 -7.42
C ALA A 197 -18.26 0.48 -6.60
N ARG A 198 -18.73 -0.22 -5.56
CA ARG A 198 -19.78 0.26 -4.65
C ARG A 198 -19.36 1.52 -3.89
N VAL A 199 -18.14 1.54 -3.34
CA VAL A 199 -17.60 2.71 -2.62
C VAL A 199 -17.51 3.93 -3.53
N LYS A 200 -17.04 3.76 -4.77
CA LYS A 200 -16.98 4.85 -5.75
C LYS A 200 -18.39 5.38 -6.06
N ALA A 201 -19.37 4.51 -6.25
CA ALA A 201 -20.75 4.91 -6.51
C ALA A 201 -21.38 5.68 -5.33
N ARG A 202 -21.19 5.21 -4.09
CA ARG A 202 -21.66 5.90 -2.86
C ARG A 202 -21.06 7.29 -2.74
N ALA A 203 -19.74 7.41 -2.87
CA ALA A 203 -19.05 8.68 -2.79
C ALA A 203 -19.53 9.69 -3.86
N GLN A 204 -19.81 9.22 -5.07
CA GLN A 204 -20.37 10.05 -6.15
C GLN A 204 -21.80 10.52 -5.87
N SER A 205 -22.64 9.63 -5.31
CA SER A 205 -24.01 9.95 -4.92
C SER A 205 -24.04 11.06 -3.86
N ASP A 206 -23.20 10.94 -2.84
CA ASP A 206 -23.13 11.92 -1.74
C ASP A 206 -22.62 13.28 -2.25
N ALA A 207 -21.61 13.28 -3.12
CA ALA A 207 -21.10 14.51 -3.75
C ALA A 207 -22.19 15.18 -4.61
N GLY A 208 -22.98 14.40 -5.35
CA GLY A 208 -24.10 14.91 -6.16
C GLY A 208 -25.24 15.48 -5.31
N THR A 209 -25.49 14.90 -4.14
CA THR A 209 -26.50 15.40 -3.20
C THR A 209 -26.02 16.68 -2.53
N ALA A 210 -24.78 16.77 -2.12
CA ALA A 210 -24.19 17.97 -1.52
C ALA A 210 -24.17 19.15 -2.51
N ALA A 211 -23.96 18.91 -3.81
CA ALA A 211 -23.99 19.93 -4.84
C ALA A 211 -25.40 20.45 -5.18
N ARG A 212 -26.46 19.75 -4.77
CA ARG A 212 -27.86 20.11 -4.99
C ARG A 212 -28.54 20.68 -3.73
N GLY A 213 -27.76 20.98 -2.70
CA GLY A 213 -28.27 21.50 -1.42
C GLY A 213 -28.95 22.86 -1.55
N PRO A 214 -29.72 23.24 -0.52
CA PRO A 214 -31.05 23.85 -0.60
C PRO A 214 -31.12 25.18 -1.29
#